data_3a471282ff1f23ec260535bf7d012a1b
#
_entry.id   3a471282ff1f23ec260535bf7d012a1b
#
_cell.length_a   1.000
_cell.length_b   1.000
_cell.length_c   1.000
_cell.angle_alpha   90.00
_cell.angle_beta   90.00
_cell.angle_gamma   90.00
#
_symmetry.space_group_name_H-M   'P 1'
#
loop_
_entity.id
_entity.type
_entity.pdbx_description
1 polymer ?
#
loop_
_entity_poly.entity_id
_entity_poly.type
_entity_poly.pdbx_seq_one_letter_code
_entity_poly.pdbx_strand_id
1 'polypeptide(L)'
;MKFIGLLAGAGLLAAAAAGPAAADTWSGVFGNTIVATYSDGRVVKVYVEPDHSYAIATADGQTIKGSWADAAGQSCFTITAPASYVGSAPTCFPAKDYKVGDGFDGKDSSGAFHGVVTAGR
;
A
#
# COMPACT_ATOMS: atom_id res chain seq x y z
N MET A 1 -10.54 42.86 -20.25
CA MET A 1 -10.30 42.41 -19.89
C MET A 1 -9.91 41.67 -19.47
N LYS A 2 -9.89 41.65 -19.53
CA LYS A 2 -9.48 40.98 -19.06
C LYS A 2 -9.40 40.07 -18.52
N PHE A 3 -9.45 40.03 -18.56
CA PHE A 3 -9.25 39.03 -17.90
C PHE A 3 -9.13 38.13 -17.69
N ILE A 4 -9.27 38.38 -18.33
CA ILE A 4 -9.07 37.51 -18.07
C ILE A 4 -8.65 36.65 -17.79
N GLY A 5 -8.52 37.01 -18.09
CA GLY A 5 -7.98 36.21 -17.76
C GLY A 5 -7.76 35.38 -17.30
N LEU A 6 -7.87 35.52 -17.33
CA LEU A 6 -7.56 34.75 -16.71
C LEU A 6 -7.50 33.87 -16.33
N LEU A 7 -7.72 33.94 -16.60
CA LEU A 7 -7.60 33.09 -16.14
C LEU A 7 -7.25 32.22 -16.02
N ALA A 8 -7.27 32.38 -16.41
CA ALA A 8 -6.92 31.59 -16.22
C ALA A 8 -6.40 30.86 -15.88
N GLY A 9 -6.29 31.07 -15.91
CA GLY A 9 -5.73 30.46 -15.44
C GLY A 9 -5.66 29.77 -14.84
N ALA A 10 -6.00 29.72 -14.81
CA ALA A 10 -5.95 29.10 -14.13
C ALA A 10 -5.90 28.12 -14.10
N GLY A 11 -5.99 28.03 -14.41
CA GLY A 11 -5.96 27.18 -14.22
C GLY A 11 -5.49 26.30 -14.28
N LEU A 12 -5.29 26.22 -14.56
CA LEU A 12 -4.76 25.49 -14.38
C LEU A 12 -4.28 24.86 -13.75
N LEU A 13 -4.28 24.95 -13.64
CA LEU A 13 -3.74 24.49 -12.85
C LEU A 13 -3.88 23.68 -12.37
N ALA A 14 -4.18 23.66 -12.53
CA ALA A 14 -4.53 22.86 -11.89
C ALA A 14 -4.33 21.71 -12.19
N ALA A 15 -4.30 21.65 -13.00
CA ALA A 15 -4.15 20.57 -13.29
C ALA A 15 -3.16 19.94 -12.93
N ALA A 16 -2.61 20.29 -13.01
CA ALA A 16 -1.72 19.75 -12.77
C ALA A 16 -1.60 19.13 -11.77
N ALA A 17 -1.83 19.27 -11.43
CA ALA A 17 -1.63 18.78 -10.48
C ALA A 17 -1.95 17.66 -10.26
N ALA A 18 -2.28 17.50 -10.75
CA ALA A 18 -2.61 16.57 -10.47
C ALA A 18 -2.07 15.58 -10.61
N GLY A 19 -1.88 15.52 -10.81
CA GLY A 19 -1.56 14.72 -10.87
C GLY A 19 -0.97 13.94 -10.77
N PRO A 20 -0.52 13.97 -10.73
CA PRO A 20 0.09 13.08 -10.76
C PRO A 20 0.10 12.19 -10.12
N ALA A 21 -0.25 12.45 -10.41
CA ALA A 21 -0.20 11.77 -10.13
C ALA A 21 0.06 10.98 -9.53
N ALA A 22 -0.37 11.05 -9.19
CA ALA A 22 -0.04 10.29 -8.25
C ALA A 22 -0.02 8.92 -8.63
N ALA A 23 1.07 8.53 -8.77
CA ALA A 23 1.29 7.16 -8.95
C ALA A 23 0.79 6.46 -7.74
N ASP A 24 0.21 5.35 -7.93
CA ASP A 24 -0.16 4.52 -6.82
C ASP A 24 1.07 4.08 -6.06
N THR A 25 1.01 4.16 -4.76
CA THR A 25 2.06 3.70 -3.89
C THR A 25 2.52 2.29 -4.23
N TRP A 26 1.59 1.42 -4.59
CA TRP A 26 1.87 0.00 -4.77
C TRP A 26 1.87 -0.45 -6.23
N SER A 27 1.89 0.47 -7.19
CA SER A 27 1.84 0.08 -8.60
C SER A 27 2.97 -0.85 -9.01
N GLY A 28 4.15 -0.70 -8.43
CA GLY A 28 5.28 -1.60 -8.67
C GLY A 28 5.16 -2.94 -7.95
N VAL A 29 4.14 -3.10 -7.12
CA VAL A 29 3.90 -4.32 -6.34
C VAL A 29 2.74 -5.12 -6.93
N PHE A 30 1.86 -4.49 -7.71
CA PHE A 30 0.75 -5.20 -8.35
C PHE A 30 1.31 -6.31 -9.24
N GLY A 31 0.77 -7.52 -9.09
CA GLY A 31 1.26 -8.68 -9.83
C GLY A 31 2.54 -9.30 -9.27
N ASN A 32 3.13 -8.67 -8.28
CA ASN A 32 4.32 -9.15 -7.60
C ASN A 32 3.97 -9.60 -6.18
N THR A 33 4.97 -9.90 -5.38
CA THR A 33 4.76 -10.44 -4.03
C THR A 33 5.62 -9.69 -3.04
N ILE A 34 5.05 -9.33 -1.89
CA ILE A 34 5.85 -8.88 -0.76
C ILE A 34 6.10 -10.11 0.11
N VAL A 35 7.36 -10.41 0.37
CA VAL A 35 7.73 -11.46 1.31
C VAL A 35 8.09 -10.77 2.62
N ALA A 36 7.30 -11.02 3.65
CA ALA A 36 7.50 -10.38 4.94
C ALA A 36 7.96 -11.42 5.96
N THR A 37 9.08 -11.12 6.59
CA THR A 37 9.67 -11.98 7.63
C THR A 37 9.55 -11.28 8.96
N TYR A 38 8.86 -11.91 9.89
CA TYR A 38 8.69 -11.38 11.24
C TYR A 38 9.93 -11.68 12.09
N SER A 39 10.09 -10.91 13.16
CA SER A 39 11.25 -11.06 14.04
C SER A 39 11.33 -12.44 14.71
N ASP A 40 10.22 -13.15 14.81
CA ASP A 40 10.18 -14.52 15.34
C ASP A 40 10.45 -15.60 14.29
N GLY A 41 10.75 -15.20 13.05
CA GLY A 41 11.06 -16.13 11.97
C GLY A 41 9.89 -16.51 11.08
N ARG A 42 8.67 -16.11 11.42
CA ARG A 42 7.52 -16.40 10.55
C ARG A 42 7.66 -15.63 9.24
N VAL A 43 7.26 -16.28 8.15
CA VAL A 43 7.29 -15.67 6.83
C VAL A 43 5.88 -15.71 6.26
N VAL A 44 5.42 -14.56 5.73
CA VAL A 44 4.13 -14.49 5.05
C VAL A 44 4.35 -13.84 3.70
N LYS A 45 3.40 -14.08 2.79
CA LYS A 45 3.40 -13.45 1.47
C LYS A 45 2.21 -12.51 1.38
N VAL A 46 2.45 -11.32 0.88
CA VAL A 46 1.41 -10.30 0.77
C VAL A 46 1.21 -9.94 -0.69
N TYR A 47 -0.04 -9.92 -1.12
CA TYR A 47 -0.44 -9.59 -2.48
C TYR A 47 -1.32 -8.34 -2.43
N VAL A 48 -0.85 -7.27 -3.05
CA VAL A 48 -1.54 -5.98 -3.07
C VAL A 48 -2.17 -5.80 -4.43
N GLU A 49 -3.45 -5.44 -4.47
CA GLU A 49 -4.21 -5.33 -5.72
C GLU A 49 -4.62 -3.90 -6.02
N PRO A 50 -4.77 -3.56 -7.31
CA PRO A 50 -5.13 -2.19 -7.69
C PRO A 50 -6.55 -1.78 -7.28
N ASP A 51 -7.42 -2.73 -6.94
CA ASP A 51 -8.77 -2.42 -6.47
C ASP A 51 -8.80 -2.04 -4.98
N HIS A 52 -7.63 -1.83 -4.37
CA HIS A 52 -7.44 -1.49 -2.96
C HIS A 52 -7.70 -2.66 -2.01
N SER A 53 -7.71 -3.89 -2.51
CA SER A 53 -7.71 -5.07 -1.66
C SER A 53 -6.29 -5.59 -1.49
N TYR A 54 -6.08 -6.41 -0.47
CA TYR A 54 -4.85 -7.15 -0.31
C TYR A 54 -5.13 -8.47 0.39
N ALA A 55 -4.19 -9.40 0.26
CA ALA A 55 -4.30 -10.69 0.91
C ALA A 55 -2.94 -11.07 1.49
N ILE A 56 -2.96 -11.74 2.63
CA ILE A 56 -1.77 -12.29 3.26
C ILE A 56 -1.93 -13.81 3.29
N ALA A 57 -0.96 -14.51 2.70
CA ALA A 57 -0.90 -15.95 2.78
C ALA A 57 0.10 -16.33 3.87
N THR A 58 -0.37 -17.00 4.90
CA THR A 58 0.46 -17.41 6.04
C THR A 58 1.13 -18.75 5.75
N ALA A 59 2.17 -19.06 6.52
CA ALA A 59 2.91 -20.31 6.35
C ALA A 59 2.06 -21.55 6.63
N ASP A 60 1.04 -21.41 7.47
CA ASP A 60 0.14 -22.52 7.82
C ASP A 60 -1.07 -22.63 6.90
N GLY A 61 -1.09 -21.89 5.80
CA GLY A 61 -2.12 -22.02 4.80
C GLY A 61 -3.35 -21.15 4.99
N GLN A 62 -3.35 -20.26 5.96
CA GLN A 62 -4.44 -19.31 6.13
C GLN A 62 -4.33 -18.16 5.16
N THR A 63 -5.45 -17.54 4.85
CA THR A 63 -5.51 -16.32 4.07
C THR A 63 -6.17 -15.23 4.90
N ILE A 64 -5.46 -14.11 5.06
CA ILE A 64 -5.98 -12.93 5.72
C ILE A 64 -6.25 -11.92 4.61
N LYS A 65 -7.39 -11.25 4.67
CA LYS A 65 -7.78 -10.29 3.64
C LYS A 65 -8.05 -8.93 4.25
N GLY A 66 -7.89 -7.92 3.43
CA GLY A 66 -8.16 -6.56 3.87
C GLY A 66 -8.20 -5.57 2.73
N SER A 67 -8.18 -4.31 3.11
CA SER A 67 -8.16 -3.20 2.16
C SER A 67 -7.05 -2.23 2.54
N TRP A 68 -6.58 -1.47 1.55
CA TRP A 68 -5.56 -0.46 1.77
C TRP A 68 -6.02 0.86 1.17
N ALA A 69 -5.52 1.94 1.72
CA ALA A 69 -5.82 3.28 1.23
C ALA A 69 -4.67 4.22 1.55
N ASP A 70 -4.47 5.17 0.66
CA ASP A 70 -3.47 6.21 0.85
C ASP A 70 -4.16 7.47 1.37
N ALA A 71 -3.60 8.06 2.42
CA ALA A 71 -4.10 9.31 2.96
C ALA A 71 -3.00 9.98 3.77
N ALA A 72 -2.90 11.30 3.65
CA ALA A 72 -2.00 12.11 4.46
C ALA A 72 -0.53 11.64 4.38
N GLY A 73 -0.11 11.18 3.22
CA GLY A 73 1.27 10.75 3.01
C GLY A 73 1.56 9.35 3.52
N GLN A 74 0.53 8.61 3.89
CA GLN A 74 0.69 7.23 4.35
C GLN A 74 -0.21 6.29 3.58
N SER A 75 0.21 5.03 3.49
CA SER A 75 -0.58 3.95 2.96
C SER A 75 -0.90 3.01 4.12
N CYS A 76 -2.17 2.83 4.41
CA CYS A 76 -2.61 2.08 5.58
C CYS A 76 -3.41 0.85 5.18
N PHE A 77 -3.12 -0.26 5.83
CA PHE A 77 -3.72 -1.57 5.55
C PHE A 77 -4.59 -1.99 6.72
N THR A 78 -5.84 -2.30 6.42
CA THR A 78 -6.83 -2.69 7.42
C THR A 78 -7.34 -4.08 7.12
N ILE A 79 -7.33 -4.96 8.11
CA ILE A 79 -7.79 -6.34 7.94
C ILE A 79 -9.32 -6.38 7.99
N THR A 80 -9.93 -7.08 7.03
CA THR A 80 -11.38 -7.25 6.95
C THR A 80 -11.83 -8.70 7.16
N ALA A 81 -10.92 -9.66 7.05
CA ALA A 81 -11.25 -11.08 7.26
C ALA A 81 -9.94 -11.85 7.54
N PRO A 82 -10.00 -12.92 8.32
CA PRO A 82 -11.17 -13.44 9.02
C PRO A 82 -11.53 -12.59 10.25
N ALA A 83 -12.71 -12.84 10.79
CA ALA A 83 -13.25 -12.03 11.87
C ALA A 83 -12.32 -11.96 13.09
N SER A 84 -11.55 -13.00 13.33
CA SER A 84 -10.63 -13.05 14.47
C SER A 84 -9.53 -11.98 14.41
N TYR A 85 -9.26 -11.43 13.23
CA TYR A 85 -8.26 -10.38 13.07
C TYR A 85 -8.88 -9.00 12.87
N VAL A 86 -10.20 -8.93 12.68
CA VAL A 86 -10.89 -7.65 12.47
C VAL A 86 -10.84 -6.84 13.76
N GLY A 87 -10.56 -5.54 13.63
CA GLY A 87 -10.44 -4.68 14.80
C GLY A 87 -9.01 -4.40 15.19
N SER A 88 -8.05 -5.08 14.58
CA SER A 88 -6.64 -4.75 14.76
C SER A 88 -6.38 -3.35 14.23
N ALA A 89 -5.43 -2.64 14.84
CA ALA A 89 -5.03 -1.34 14.35
C ALA A 89 -4.49 -1.46 12.94
N PRO A 90 -4.74 -0.47 12.06
CA PRO A 90 -4.18 -0.49 10.72
C PRO A 90 -2.66 -0.48 10.76
N THR A 91 -2.04 -1.11 9.76
CA THR A 91 -0.60 -1.06 9.58
C THR A 91 -0.31 -0.05 8.49
N CYS A 92 0.44 0.98 8.82
CA CYS A 92 0.68 2.11 7.91
C CYS A 92 2.15 2.22 7.54
N PHE A 93 2.38 2.60 6.29
CA PHE A 93 3.71 2.84 5.74
C PHE A 93 3.74 4.20 5.06
N PRO A 94 4.93 4.81 4.92
CA PRO A 94 5.01 6.03 4.10
C PRO A 94 4.53 5.73 2.68
N ALA A 95 3.70 6.62 2.13
CA ALA A 95 3.23 6.50 0.76
C ALA A 95 4.37 6.94 -0.16
N LYS A 96 5.00 5.99 -0.80
CA LYS A 96 6.05 6.21 -1.78
C LYS A 96 5.99 5.13 -2.83
N ASP A 97 6.80 5.23 -3.86
CA ASP A 97 6.77 4.30 -4.97
C ASP A 97 7.58 3.04 -4.62
N TYR A 98 6.90 2.01 -4.14
CA TYR A 98 7.51 0.72 -3.86
C TYR A 98 7.60 -0.11 -5.14
N LYS A 99 8.70 -0.82 -5.33
CA LYS A 99 8.91 -1.65 -6.52
C LYS A 99 9.78 -2.86 -6.20
N VAL A 100 9.87 -3.78 -7.15
CA VAL A 100 10.67 -5.00 -6.99
C VAL A 100 12.08 -4.66 -6.54
N GLY A 101 12.54 -5.35 -5.50
CA GLY A 101 13.85 -5.14 -4.90
C GLY A 101 13.82 -4.24 -3.68
N ASP A 102 12.76 -3.45 -3.50
CA ASP A 102 12.67 -2.57 -2.33
C ASP A 102 12.39 -3.38 -1.07
N GLY A 103 13.03 -2.95 0.01
CA GLY A 103 12.77 -3.49 1.34
C GLY A 103 12.20 -2.42 2.24
N PHE A 104 11.45 -2.83 3.23
CA PHE A 104 10.88 -1.91 4.21
C PHE A 104 10.57 -2.63 5.51
N ASP A 105 10.52 -1.87 6.58
CA ASP A 105 10.20 -2.40 7.89
C ASP A 105 8.82 -1.96 8.31
N GLY A 106 8.13 -2.81 9.05
CA GLY A 106 6.82 -2.51 9.57
C GLY A 106 6.59 -3.23 10.89
N LYS A 107 5.43 -2.94 11.46
CA LYS A 107 5.03 -3.53 12.72
C LYS A 107 3.52 -3.63 12.76
N ASP A 108 3.02 -4.75 13.18
CA ASP A 108 1.58 -4.96 13.36
C ASP A 108 1.33 -5.67 14.68
N SER A 109 0.09 -6.11 14.91
CA SER A 109 -0.28 -6.79 16.15
C SER A 109 0.47 -8.11 16.34
N SER A 110 1.05 -8.67 15.28
CA SER A 110 1.83 -9.89 15.33
C SER A 110 3.32 -9.66 15.56
N GLY A 111 3.75 -8.41 15.53
CA GLY A 111 5.14 -8.05 15.79
C GLY A 111 5.80 -7.27 14.66
N ALA A 112 7.08 -7.06 14.79
CA ALA A 112 7.87 -6.36 13.79
C ALA A 112 8.20 -7.30 12.62
N PHE A 113 8.29 -6.73 11.41
CA PHE A 113 8.63 -7.52 10.22
C PHE A 113 9.45 -6.69 9.24
N HIS A 114 10.13 -7.39 8.36
CA HIS A 114 10.85 -6.81 7.24
C HIS A 114 10.26 -7.39 5.95
N GLY A 115 9.80 -6.51 5.07
CA GLY A 115 9.23 -6.90 3.79
C GLY A 115 10.16 -6.61 2.64
N VAL A 116 10.13 -7.48 1.64
CA VAL A 116 10.88 -7.28 0.39
C VAL A 116 9.94 -7.56 -0.77
N VAL A 117 9.93 -6.66 -1.74
CA VAL A 117 9.12 -6.85 -2.94
C VAL A 117 9.88 -7.76 -3.91
N THR A 118 9.27 -8.88 -4.24
CA THR A 118 9.86 -9.86 -5.16
C THR A 118 9.00 -9.99 -6.42
N ALA A 119 9.62 -10.32 -7.54
CA ALA A 119 8.94 -10.40 -8.82
C ALA A 119 8.02 -11.62 -8.88
N GLY A 120 6.83 -11.43 -9.47
CA GLY A 120 5.88 -12.50 -9.75
C GLY A 120 5.11 -12.98 -8.53
N ARG A 121 4.30 -14.01 -8.76
CA ARG A 121 3.45 -14.64 -7.73
C ARG A 121 3.48 -16.14 -7.78
#